data_93cdfa69430adaf1aa0a15a361085714
#
_entry.id   93cdfa69430adaf1aa0a15a361085714
#
_cell.length_a   1.000
_cell.length_b   1.000
_cell.length_c   1.000
_cell.angle_alpha   90.00
_cell.angle_beta   90.00
_cell.angle_gamma   90.00
#
_symmetry.space_group_name_H-M   'P 1'
#
loop_
_entity.id
_entity.type
_entity.pdbx_description
1 polymer ?
#
loop_
_entity_poly.entity_id
_entity_poly.type
_entity_poly.pdbx_seq_one_letter_code
_entity_poly.pdbx_strand_id
1 'polypeptide(L)'
;LDVEGFRTVKEAGIGTFQVFQETYHQETYAKYHPAGSPKSDYFWRLHAMDRAFEGGIDDMGIGALFGLYDWRFDLMGLVSHAIYLQKTYGVGPHTISFPRIQPANGLNLDLPYRVSDDDFKKLVAILRLAVPYTGLIMTARESKAIRDEVMEFGVSQIDAGTKLEIGGYNQER
;
A
#
# COMPACT_ATOMS: atom_id res chain seq x y z
N LEU A 1 -11.71 10.40 5.50
CA LEU A 1 -12.53 11.46 4.91
C LEU A 1 -13.78 10.84 4.29
N ASP A 2 -14.89 11.59 4.34
CA ASP A 2 -16.07 11.38 3.52
C ASP A 2 -15.90 12.11 2.16
N VAL A 3 -16.91 12.04 1.31
CA VAL A 3 -16.87 12.64 -0.03
C VAL A 3 -16.66 14.17 0.03
N GLU A 4 -17.30 14.84 0.98
CA GLU A 4 -17.16 16.31 1.14
C GLU A 4 -15.76 16.69 1.63
N GLY A 5 -15.20 15.91 2.55
CA GLY A 5 -13.79 16.08 2.97
C GLY A 5 -12.81 15.89 1.81
N PHE A 6 -13.06 14.92 0.90
CA PHE A 6 -12.24 14.78 -0.31
C PHE A 6 -12.40 15.95 -1.28
N ARG A 7 -13.60 16.48 -1.41
CA ARG A 7 -13.86 17.69 -2.22
C ARG A 7 -13.07 18.90 -1.70
N THR A 8 -13.08 19.09 -0.39
CA THR A 8 -12.32 20.15 0.27
C THR A 8 -10.82 20.03 0.02
N VAL A 9 -10.23 18.83 0.14
CA VAL A 9 -8.79 18.68 -0.12
C VAL A 9 -8.44 18.77 -1.61
N LYS A 10 -9.34 18.37 -2.51
CA LYS A 10 -9.17 18.61 -3.96
C LYS A 10 -9.14 20.10 -4.29
N GLU A 11 -10.07 20.88 -3.74
CA GLU A 11 -10.10 22.33 -3.90
C GLU A 11 -8.85 23.02 -3.33
N ALA A 12 -8.27 22.47 -2.26
CA ALA A 12 -6.99 22.92 -1.71
C ALA A 12 -5.78 22.56 -2.59
N GLY A 13 -5.97 21.81 -3.68
CA GLY A 13 -4.95 21.55 -4.69
C GLY A 13 -4.07 20.34 -4.39
N ILE A 14 -4.55 19.33 -3.66
CA ILE A 14 -3.76 18.08 -3.51
C ILE A 14 -3.59 17.40 -4.88
N GLY A 15 -2.40 16.84 -5.11
CA GLY A 15 -2.11 16.04 -6.30
C GLY A 15 -2.66 14.63 -6.18
N THR A 16 -1.99 13.80 -5.42
CA THR A 16 -2.31 12.36 -5.27
C THR A 16 -2.91 12.07 -3.90
N PHE A 17 -3.96 11.26 -3.85
CA PHE A 17 -4.43 10.62 -2.63
C PHE A 17 -3.96 9.18 -2.57
N GLN A 18 -3.27 8.80 -1.51
CA GLN A 18 -2.79 7.44 -1.31
C GLN A 18 -3.24 6.88 0.04
N VAL A 19 -3.77 5.65 0.02
CA VAL A 19 -4.11 4.92 1.24
C VAL A 19 -3.89 3.42 1.05
N PHE A 20 -3.34 2.77 2.07
CA PHE A 20 -3.16 1.33 2.08
C PHE A 20 -4.33 0.66 2.74
N GLN A 21 -4.81 -0.45 2.17
CA GLN A 21 -5.78 -1.33 2.83
C GLN A 21 -5.16 -2.06 4.02
N GLU A 22 -3.84 -2.12 4.10
CA GLU A 22 -3.01 -2.90 5.01
C GLU A 22 -3.06 -4.39 4.68
N THR A 23 -4.19 -5.07 4.88
CA THR A 23 -4.47 -6.43 4.42
C THR A 23 -5.89 -6.55 3.91
N TYR A 24 -6.13 -7.38 2.91
CA TYR A 24 -7.47 -7.69 2.40
C TYR A 24 -8.15 -8.82 3.18
N HIS A 25 -7.43 -9.49 4.10
CA HIS A 25 -8.01 -10.51 4.98
C HIS A 25 -8.69 -9.87 6.18
N GLN A 26 -10.03 -9.90 6.23
CA GLN A 26 -10.83 -9.15 7.18
C GLN A 26 -10.53 -9.49 8.65
N GLU A 27 -10.38 -10.79 8.98
CA GLU A 27 -10.08 -11.22 10.35
C GLU A 27 -8.71 -10.72 10.81
N THR A 28 -7.72 -10.77 9.92
CA THR A 28 -6.37 -10.23 10.20
C THR A 28 -6.42 -8.71 10.33
N TYR A 29 -7.19 -8.03 9.47
CA TYR A 29 -7.39 -6.59 9.57
C TYR A 29 -7.95 -6.21 10.95
N ALA A 30 -9.04 -6.87 11.39
CA ALA A 30 -9.65 -6.61 12.69
C ALA A 30 -8.71 -6.87 13.88
N LYS A 31 -7.82 -7.86 13.77
CA LYS A 31 -6.81 -8.16 14.79
C LYS A 31 -5.83 -6.99 15.00
N TYR A 32 -5.39 -6.34 13.91
CA TYR A 32 -4.42 -5.23 13.99
C TYR A 32 -5.08 -3.86 14.12
N HIS A 33 -6.38 -3.76 13.84
CA HIS A 33 -7.17 -2.53 13.94
C HIS A 33 -8.41 -2.78 14.83
N PRO A 34 -8.21 -2.92 16.14
CA PRO A 34 -9.31 -3.27 17.06
C PRO A 34 -10.37 -2.18 17.10
N ALA A 35 -11.57 -2.57 17.54
CA ALA A 35 -12.70 -1.67 17.70
C ALA A 35 -12.34 -0.43 18.52
N GLY A 36 -12.80 0.75 18.08
CA GLY A 36 -12.47 2.04 18.69
C GLY A 36 -11.20 2.70 18.16
N SER A 37 -10.39 2.03 17.34
CA SER A 37 -9.31 2.69 16.61
C SER A 37 -9.83 3.48 15.40
N PRO A 38 -9.14 4.55 14.98
CA PRO A 38 -9.55 5.32 13.79
C PRO A 38 -9.58 4.51 12.48
N LYS A 39 -8.93 3.35 12.47
CA LYS A 39 -8.85 2.45 11.32
C LYS A 39 -9.71 1.18 11.48
N SER A 40 -10.59 1.10 12.48
CA SER A 40 -11.28 -0.15 12.81
C SER A 40 -12.31 -0.60 11.78
N ASP A 41 -12.84 0.30 10.97
CA ASP A 41 -13.83 -0.03 9.94
C ASP A 41 -13.11 -0.47 8.65
N TYR A 42 -13.15 -1.79 8.40
CA TYR A 42 -12.55 -2.41 7.23
C TYR A 42 -13.17 -1.90 5.92
N PHE A 43 -14.50 -1.85 5.83
CA PHE A 43 -15.18 -1.45 4.61
C PHE A 43 -15.06 0.05 4.35
N TRP A 44 -15.09 0.86 5.41
CA TRP A 44 -14.79 2.28 5.30
C TRP A 44 -13.39 2.51 4.71
N ARG A 45 -12.43 1.72 5.14
CA ARG A 45 -11.05 1.78 4.60
C ARG A 45 -10.99 1.31 3.15
N LEU A 46 -11.61 0.16 2.84
CA LEU A 46 -11.61 -0.44 1.51
C LEU A 46 -12.23 0.51 0.46
N HIS A 47 -13.34 1.17 0.81
CA HIS A 47 -14.03 2.12 -0.07
C HIS A 47 -13.50 3.56 0.02
N ALA A 48 -12.28 3.75 0.51
CA ALA A 48 -11.70 5.10 0.58
C ALA A 48 -11.47 5.69 -0.82
N MET A 49 -11.08 4.86 -1.79
CA MET A 49 -10.85 5.29 -3.17
C MET A 49 -12.15 5.68 -3.88
N ASP A 50 -13.24 4.95 -3.61
CA ASP A 50 -14.56 5.28 -4.14
C ASP A 50 -14.97 6.69 -3.70
N ARG A 51 -14.87 6.99 -2.40
CA ARG A 51 -15.18 8.32 -1.86
C ARG A 51 -14.24 9.40 -2.37
N ALA A 52 -12.97 9.08 -2.55
CA ALA A 52 -12.00 10.01 -3.10
C ALA A 52 -12.36 10.38 -4.55
N PHE A 53 -12.69 9.37 -5.36
CA PHE A 53 -13.11 9.59 -6.74
C PHE A 53 -14.40 10.42 -6.83
N GLU A 54 -15.43 10.08 -6.01
CA GLU A 54 -16.66 10.87 -5.90
C GLU A 54 -16.41 12.32 -5.44
N GLY A 55 -15.38 12.55 -4.63
CA GLY A 55 -14.90 13.86 -4.21
C GLY A 55 -14.08 14.60 -5.24
N GLY A 56 -13.85 14.00 -6.43
CA GLY A 56 -13.11 14.63 -7.54
C GLY A 56 -11.61 14.37 -7.55
N ILE A 57 -11.10 13.47 -6.70
CA ILE A 57 -9.70 13.03 -6.75
C ILE A 57 -9.56 12.05 -7.91
N ASP A 58 -8.66 12.32 -8.84
CA ASP A 58 -8.42 11.55 -10.05
C ASP A 58 -7.03 10.89 -10.10
N ASP A 59 -6.15 11.23 -9.17
CA ASP A 59 -4.83 10.62 -9.01
C ASP A 59 -4.80 9.85 -7.69
N MET A 60 -4.83 8.52 -7.77
CA MET A 60 -4.97 7.64 -6.61
C MET A 60 -3.86 6.61 -6.53
N GLY A 61 -3.40 6.36 -5.30
CA GLY A 61 -2.46 5.30 -4.97
C GLY A 61 -3.06 4.31 -3.97
N ILE A 62 -2.93 3.02 -4.27
CA ILE A 62 -3.34 1.94 -3.36
C ILE A 62 -2.15 1.16 -2.86
N GLY A 63 -2.34 0.32 -1.85
CA GLY A 63 -1.27 -0.52 -1.34
C GLY A 63 -1.74 -1.52 -0.29
N ALA A 64 -0.83 -2.44 0.03
CA ALA A 64 -0.98 -3.40 1.12
C ALA A 64 0.35 -3.56 1.86
N LEU A 65 0.28 -3.89 3.15
CA LEU A 65 1.45 -4.22 3.97
C LEU A 65 1.60 -5.74 4.00
N PHE A 66 2.46 -6.27 3.13
CA PHE A 66 2.67 -7.69 3.00
C PHE A 66 3.37 -8.32 4.21
N GLY A 67 2.85 -9.44 4.66
CA GLY A 67 3.34 -10.16 5.85
C GLY A 67 2.40 -10.09 7.05
N LEU A 68 1.29 -9.36 6.97
CA LEU A 68 0.21 -9.43 7.95
C LEU A 68 -0.59 -10.73 7.79
N TYR A 69 -0.83 -11.15 6.57
CA TYR A 69 -1.46 -12.41 6.17
C TYR A 69 -0.70 -13.03 4.99
N ASP A 70 -1.19 -14.14 4.43
CA ASP A 70 -0.59 -14.78 3.25
C ASP A 70 -0.45 -13.77 2.11
N TRP A 71 0.75 -13.56 1.64
CA TRP A 71 1.04 -12.56 0.62
C TRP A 71 0.32 -12.81 -0.70
N ARG A 72 0.00 -14.06 -1.02
CA ARG A 72 -0.73 -14.41 -2.26
C ARG A 72 -2.17 -13.92 -2.18
N PHE A 73 -2.79 -14.07 -1.00
CA PHE A 73 -4.13 -13.57 -0.74
C PHE A 73 -4.18 -12.03 -0.85
N ASP A 74 -3.26 -11.35 -0.18
CA ASP A 74 -3.19 -9.89 -0.21
C ASP A 74 -2.84 -9.36 -1.61
N LEU A 75 -1.98 -10.07 -2.35
CA LEU A 75 -1.67 -9.75 -3.75
C LEU A 75 -2.91 -9.86 -4.65
N MET A 76 -3.67 -10.94 -4.52
CA MET A 76 -4.93 -11.12 -5.26
C MET A 76 -5.95 -10.05 -4.90
N GLY A 77 -6.07 -9.68 -3.62
CA GLY A 77 -6.91 -8.58 -3.17
C GLY A 77 -6.49 -7.24 -3.78
N LEU A 78 -5.21 -6.93 -3.78
CA LEU A 78 -4.66 -5.70 -4.33
C LEU A 78 -4.88 -5.58 -5.84
N VAL A 79 -4.62 -6.65 -6.58
CA VAL A 79 -4.87 -6.70 -8.03
C VAL A 79 -6.37 -6.58 -8.34
N SER A 80 -7.22 -7.28 -7.57
CA SER A 80 -8.68 -7.19 -7.73
C SER A 80 -9.20 -5.78 -7.45
N HIS A 81 -8.65 -5.09 -6.45
CA HIS A 81 -8.97 -3.70 -6.13
C HIS A 81 -8.58 -2.76 -7.29
N ALA A 82 -7.38 -2.92 -7.86
CA ALA A 82 -6.96 -2.15 -9.02
C ALA A 82 -7.89 -2.35 -10.23
N ILE A 83 -8.27 -3.61 -10.50
CA ILE A 83 -9.22 -3.95 -11.58
C ILE A 83 -10.61 -3.39 -11.32
N TYR A 84 -11.07 -3.44 -10.06
CA TYR A 84 -12.35 -2.87 -9.65
C TYR A 84 -12.39 -1.36 -9.94
N LEU A 85 -11.38 -0.61 -9.50
CA LEU A 85 -11.30 0.84 -9.74
C LEU A 85 -11.29 1.16 -11.24
N GLN A 86 -10.49 0.44 -12.02
CA GLN A 86 -10.44 0.63 -13.46
C GLN A 86 -11.78 0.34 -14.15
N LYS A 87 -12.50 -0.70 -13.74
CA LYS A 87 -13.81 -1.05 -14.30
C LYS A 87 -14.91 -0.08 -13.90
N THR A 88 -14.87 0.41 -12.67
CA THR A 88 -15.93 1.26 -12.10
C THR A 88 -15.80 2.70 -12.57
N TYR A 89 -14.56 3.22 -12.60
CA TYR A 89 -14.30 4.64 -12.86
C TYR A 89 -13.61 4.92 -14.21
N GLY A 90 -13.26 3.88 -14.96
CA GLY A 90 -12.55 4.02 -16.24
C GLY A 90 -11.05 4.26 -16.08
N VAL A 91 -10.56 4.48 -14.86
CA VAL A 91 -9.15 4.66 -14.53
C VAL A 91 -8.76 3.77 -13.34
N GLY A 92 -7.61 3.11 -13.46
CA GLY A 92 -7.03 2.35 -12.35
C GLY A 92 -6.13 3.22 -11.47
N PRO A 93 -5.53 2.64 -10.42
CA PRO A 93 -4.61 3.38 -9.56
C PRO A 93 -3.38 3.85 -10.35
N HIS A 94 -2.99 5.11 -10.14
CA HIS A 94 -1.76 5.67 -10.70
C HIS A 94 -0.52 4.97 -10.13
N THR A 95 -0.56 4.68 -8.82
CA THR A 95 0.53 3.99 -8.13
C THR A 95 0.03 2.86 -7.25
N ILE A 96 0.88 1.84 -7.13
CA ILE A 96 0.71 0.74 -6.16
C ILE A 96 1.97 0.67 -5.29
N SER A 97 1.76 0.72 -3.97
CA SER A 97 2.81 0.50 -2.97
C SER A 97 2.66 -0.87 -2.33
N PHE A 98 3.77 -1.58 -2.19
CA PHE A 98 3.78 -2.97 -1.72
C PHE A 98 4.86 -3.21 -0.65
N PRO A 99 4.90 -2.41 0.43
CA PRO A 99 5.83 -2.68 1.52
C PRO A 99 5.58 -4.06 2.11
N ARG A 100 6.66 -4.72 2.56
CA ARG A 100 6.56 -5.90 3.41
C ARG A 100 7.05 -5.58 4.82
N ILE A 101 6.57 -6.35 5.79
CA ILE A 101 7.01 -6.19 7.17
C ILE A 101 8.48 -6.63 7.27
N GLN A 102 9.31 -5.71 7.74
CA GLN A 102 10.71 -5.95 8.05
C GLN A 102 10.90 -6.02 9.57
N PRO A 103 11.85 -6.84 10.06
CA PRO A 103 12.19 -6.84 11.48
C PRO A 103 12.60 -5.43 11.94
N ALA A 104 11.98 -4.96 13.01
CA ALA A 104 12.37 -3.70 13.65
C ALA A 104 13.19 -4.01 14.91
N ASN A 105 14.21 -3.21 15.18
CA ASN A 105 15.04 -3.35 16.37
C ASN A 105 14.16 -3.28 17.65
N GLY A 106 14.26 -4.30 18.49
CA GLY A 106 13.53 -4.38 19.75
C GLY A 106 12.11 -4.92 19.68
N LEU A 107 11.59 -5.26 18.50
CA LEU A 107 10.28 -5.88 18.31
C LEU A 107 10.45 -7.35 17.86
N ASN A 108 10.21 -8.26 18.78
CA ASN A 108 10.14 -9.69 18.46
C ASN A 108 8.67 -10.03 18.13
N LEU A 109 8.25 -9.69 16.92
CA LEU A 109 6.91 -10.05 16.43
C LEU A 109 6.97 -11.47 15.88
N ASP A 110 6.10 -12.34 16.41
CA ASP A 110 5.79 -13.60 15.75
C ASP A 110 5.00 -13.29 14.47
N LEU A 111 5.68 -13.38 13.33
CA LEU A 111 5.12 -13.06 12.01
C LEU A 111 5.03 -14.34 11.18
N PRO A 112 3.93 -15.11 11.31
CA PRO A 112 3.78 -16.39 10.64
C PRO A 112 3.74 -16.28 9.11
N TYR A 113 3.49 -15.09 8.59
CA TYR A 113 3.36 -14.81 7.15
C TYR A 113 4.50 -13.95 6.59
N ARG A 114 5.69 -14.06 7.19
CA ARG A 114 6.85 -13.30 6.70
C ARG A 114 7.12 -13.58 5.23
N VAL A 115 7.28 -12.52 4.44
CA VAL A 115 7.58 -12.61 3.01
C VAL A 115 9.09 -12.73 2.81
N SER A 116 9.53 -13.82 2.19
CA SER A 116 10.94 -14.02 1.82
C SER A 116 11.36 -13.10 0.66
N ASP A 117 12.66 -12.96 0.42
CA ASP A 117 13.16 -12.18 -0.71
C ASP A 117 12.70 -12.76 -2.05
N ASP A 118 12.70 -14.09 -2.19
CA ASP A 118 12.23 -14.74 -3.41
C ASP A 118 10.74 -14.57 -3.63
N ASP A 119 9.93 -14.64 -2.57
CA ASP A 119 8.49 -14.37 -2.67
C ASP A 119 8.22 -12.89 -2.96
N PHE A 120 9.01 -11.98 -2.42
CA PHE A 120 8.91 -10.55 -2.71
C PHE A 120 9.20 -10.25 -4.19
N LYS A 121 10.23 -10.85 -4.77
CA LYS A 121 10.52 -10.74 -6.20
C LYS A 121 9.37 -11.27 -7.07
N LYS A 122 8.81 -12.44 -6.72
CA LYS A 122 7.62 -12.99 -7.40
C LYS A 122 6.43 -12.05 -7.32
N LEU A 123 6.18 -11.48 -6.13
CA LEU A 123 5.11 -10.50 -5.90
C LEU A 123 5.25 -9.30 -6.83
N VAL A 124 6.45 -8.71 -6.92
CA VAL A 124 6.74 -7.57 -7.80
C VAL A 124 6.50 -7.93 -9.27
N ALA A 125 7.01 -9.08 -9.71
CA ALA A 125 6.84 -9.54 -11.08
C ALA A 125 5.35 -9.76 -11.44
N ILE A 126 4.57 -10.37 -10.53
CA ILE A 126 3.14 -10.59 -10.73
C ILE A 126 2.39 -9.25 -10.78
N LEU A 127 2.68 -8.31 -9.88
CA LEU A 127 2.07 -6.97 -9.91
C LEU A 127 2.34 -6.28 -11.24
N ARG A 128 3.59 -6.30 -11.72
CA ARG A 128 3.95 -5.66 -12.98
C ARG A 128 3.21 -6.27 -14.16
N LEU A 129 3.04 -7.58 -14.20
CA LEU A 129 2.32 -8.26 -15.27
C LEU A 129 0.79 -8.06 -15.18
N ALA A 130 0.24 -8.06 -13.96
CA ALA A 130 -1.20 -7.95 -13.74
C ALA A 130 -1.73 -6.51 -13.92
N VAL A 131 -0.92 -5.49 -13.55
CA VAL A 131 -1.30 -4.07 -13.62
C VAL A 131 -0.18 -3.29 -14.32
N PRO A 132 0.02 -3.49 -15.62
CA PRO A 132 1.20 -2.99 -16.34
C PRO A 132 1.27 -1.46 -16.48
N TYR A 133 0.15 -0.78 -16.38
CA TYR A 133 0.04 0.68 -16.56
C TYR A 133 0.40 1.49 -15.32
N THR A 134 0.42 0.87 -14.13
CA THR A 134 0.60 1.57 -12.86
C THR A 134 2.08 1.79 -12.49
N GLY A 135 2.36 2.87 -11.77
CA GLY A 135 3.63 3.05 -11.09
C GLY A 135 3.76 2.10 -9.89
N LEU A 136 4.82 1.30 -9.83
CA LEU A 136 5.12 0.43 -8.69
C LEU A 136 6.14 1.12 -7.78
N ILE A 137 5.70 1.47 -6.55
CA ILE A 137 6.51 2.19 -5.57
C ILE A 137 7.08 1.20 -4.55
N MET A 138 8.39 1.08 -4.54
CA MET A 138 9.12 0.32 -3.53
C MET A 138 9.56 1.22 -2.38
N THR A 139 9.49 0.70 -1.16
CA THR A 139 9.95 1.46 0.01
C THR A 139 11.47 1.39 0.17
N ALA A 140 12.07 2.45 0.71
CA ALA A 140 13.49 2.48 1.06
C ALA A 140 13.89 1.52 2.19
N ARG A 141 12.91 0.81 2.79
CA ARG A 141 13.13 -0.20 3.85
C ARG A 141 13.80 -1.47 3.34
N GLU A 142 13.69 -1.75 2.04
CA GLU A 142 14.35 -2.91 1.45
C GLU A 142 15.87 -2.73 1.41
N SER A 143 16.60 -3.84 1.52
CA SER A 143 18.04 -3.83 1.36
C SER A 143 18.46 -3.32 -0.02
N LYS A 144 19.65 -2.74 -0.12
CA LYS A 144 20.17 -2.26 -1.42
C LYS A 144 20.17 -3.37 -2.46
N ALA A 145 20.57 -4.59 -2.10
CA ALA A 145 20.61 -5.73 -3.02
C ALA A 145 19.23 -6.04 -3.61
N ILE A 146 18.19 -6.11 -2.78
CA ILE A 146 16.82 -6.35 -3.24
C ILE A 146 16.31 -5.19 -4.09
N ARG A 147 16.62 -3.94 -3.71
CA ARG A 147 16.20 -2.78 -4.50
C ARG A 147 16.79 -2.80 -5.90
N ASP A 148 18.11 -3.04 -6.01
CA ASP A 148 18.80 -3.10 -7.28
C ASP A 148 18.19 -4.20 -8.19
N GLU A 149 17.92 -5.39 -7.63
CA GLU A 149 17.35 -6.51 -8.38
C GLU A 149 15.93 -6.23 -8.90
N VAL A 150 15.02 -5.76 -8.04
CA VAL A 150 13.61 -5.57 -8.42
C VAL A 150 13.37 -4.33 -9.30
N MET A 151 14.29 -3.36 -9.29
CA MET A 151 14.28 -2.24 -10.22
C MET A 151 14.39 -2.68 -11.67
N GLU A 152 15.10 -3.78 -11.94
CA GLU A 152 15.31 -4.27 -13.30
C GLU A 152 14.05 -4.85 -13.94
N PHE A 153 13.06 -5.30 -13.14
CA PHE A 153 11.92 -6.03 -13.71
C PHE A 153 10.53 -5.60 -13.23
N GLY A 154 10.39 -4.52 -12.49
CA GLY A 154 9.04 -4.17 -12.10
C GLY A 154 8.86 -2.81 -11.46
N VAL A 155 9.75 -2.43 -10.58
CA VAL A 155 9.67 -1.18 -9.82
C VAL A 155 9.92 0.03 -10.74
N SER A 156 9.12 1.08 -10.58
CA SER A 156 9.28 2.33 -11.33
C SER A 156 9.66 3.52 -10.44
N GLN A 157 9.46 3.40 -9.13
CA GLN A 157 9.70 4.48 -8.17
C GLN A 157 10.23 3.90 -6.85
N ILE A 158 11.06 4.67 -6.16
CA ILE A 158 11.52 4.37 -4.80
C ILE A 158 11.23 5.58 -3.95
N ASP A 159 10.68 5.37 -2.74
CA ASP A 159 10.55 6.47 -1.80
C ASP A 159 11.94 6.91 -1.28
N ALA A 160 12.11 8.21 -1.09
CA ALA A 160 13.37 8.80 -0.67
C ALA A 160 13.38 9.02 0.85
N GLY A 161 13.90 8.06 1.61
CA GLY A 161 14.31 8.31 2.99
C GLY A 161 13.26 8.09 4.07
N THR A 162 12.44 7.06 3.95
CA THR A 162 11.58 6.60 5.05
C THR A 162 12.43 6.16 6.24
N LYS A 163 12.27 6.81 7.39
CA LYS A 163 12.89 6.44 8.66
C LYS A 163 11.90 5.63 9.50
N LEU A 164 12.31 4.45 9.95
CA LEU A 164 11.47 3.51 10.70
C LEU A 164 11.59 3.64 12.21
N GLU A 165 12.63 4.29 12.70
CA GLU A 165 12.89 4.44 14.12
C GLU A 165 11.92 5.43 14.76
N ILE A 166 11.51 5.15 15.98
CA ILE A 166 10.69 6.09 16.77
C ILE A 166 11.48 7.41 16.91
N GLY A 167 10.89 8.51 16.48
CA GLY A 167 11.56 9.81 16.46
C GLY A 167 12.59 9.99 15.36
N GLY A 168 12.69 9.07 14.39
CA GLY A 168 13.68 9.12 13.30
C GLY A 168 13.65 10.40 12.46
N TYR A 169 12.52 11.09 12.40
CA TYR A 169 12.39 12.38 11.70
C TYR A 169 12.78 13.59 12.56
N ASN A 170 12.98 13.37 13.87
CA ASN A 170 13.40 14.43 14.81
C ASN A 170 14.94 14.53 14.97
N GLN A 171 15.69 13.62 14.36
CA GLN A 171 17.14 13.72 14.32
C GLN A 171 17.53 14.72 13.23
N GLU A 172 18.20 15.79 13.60
CA GLU A 172 18.78 16.77 12.68
C GLU A 172 19.68 16.04 11.65
N ARG A 173 19.62 16.51 10.42
CA ARG A 173 20.41 16.01 9.30
C ARG A 173 21.89 16.39 9.46
#